data_27914143d46d0583e8800cec675d5774
#
_entry.id   27914143d46d0583e8800cec675d5774
#
_cell.length_a   1.000
_cell.length_b   1.000
_cell.length_c   1.000
_cell.angle_alpha   90.00
_cell.angle_beta   90.00
_cell.angle_gamma   90.00
#
_symmetry.space_group_name_H-M   'P 1'
#
loop_
_entity.id
_entity.type
_entity.pdbx_description
1 polymer ?
#
loop_
_entity_poly.entity_id
_entity_poly.type
_entity_poly.pdbx_seq_one_letter_code
_entity_poly.pdbx_strand_id
1 'polypeptide(L)'
;SELNTWFQAQYRDRFATPPTYPSYQMGQALLGLKIAYDNAVKANGGKKPSAEEAAAGLKGQTFESFSTTVDMALGNGPQAVTEMAYGVTKWDDSLGEVTVIDVARYPAGCAKPPEGVKSVDWIAGGMQGAKCN
;
A
#
# COMPACT_ATOMS: atom_id res chain seq x y z
N SER A 1 -5.37 11.33 5.49
CA SER A 1 -4.56 11.24 6.72
C SER A 1 -3.56 12.39 6.79
N GLU A 2 -3.09 12.73 7.98
CA GLU A 2 -2.04 13.74 8.18
C GLU A 2 -0.76 13.39 7.40
N LEU A 3 -0.40 12.12 7.38
CA LEU A 3 0.75 11.63 6.62
C LEU A 3 0.61 11.90 5.11
N ASN A 4 -0.58 11.74 4.55
CA ASN A 4 -0.84 12.05 3.15
C ASN A 4 -0.71 13.55 2.87
N THR A 5 -1.29 14.38 3.72
CA THR A 5 -1.20 15.85 3.60
C THR A 5 0.26 16.31 3.64
N TRP A 6 1.03 15.78 4.59
CA TRP A 6 2.45 16.05 4.70
C TRP A 6 3.22 15.61 3.44
N PHE A 7 2.98 14.38 2.95
CA PHE A 7 3.66 13.85 1.77
C PHE A 7 3.39 14.69 0.53
N GLN A 8 2.13 15.06 0.29
CA GLN A 8 1.76 15.91 -0.85
C GLN A 8 2.42 17.28 -0.77
N ALA A 9 2.44 17.91 0.41
CA ALA A 9 3.08 19.22 0.61
C ALA A 9 4.59 19.14 0.34
N GLN A 10 5.30 18.15 0.91
CA GLN A 10 6.73 17.97 0.69
C GLN A 10 7.08 17.66 -0.77
N TYR A 11 6.24 16.87 -1.43
CA TYR A 11 6.46 16.52 -2.84
C TYR A 11 6.27 17.74 -3.75
N ARG A 12 5.19 18.51 -3.54
CA ARG A 12 4.93 19.74 -4.31
C ARG A 12 6.02 20.81 -4.09
N ASP A 13 6.48 20.98 -2.86
CA ASP A 13 7.56 21.91 -2.53
C ASP A 13 8.86 21.55 -3.27
N ARG A 14 9.18 20.27 -3.36
CA ARG A 14 10.42 19.78 -3.96
C ARG A 14 10.39 19.69 -5.49
N PHE A 15 9.26 19.32 -6.08
CA PHE A 15 9.14 18.99 -7.50
C PHE A 15 8.20 19.90 -8.29
N ALA A 16 7.54 20.85 -7.61
CA ALA A 16 6.55 21.78 -8.21
C ALA A 16 5.41 21.07 -8.97
N THR A 17 5.10 19.82 -8.61
CA THR A 17 4.06 19.00 -9.20
C THR A 17 3.45 18.08 -8.15
N PRO A 18 2.17 17.65 -8.29
CA PRO A 18 1.60 16.67 -7.37
C PRO A 18 2.28 15.30 -7.48
N PRO A 19 2.32 14.51 -6.38
CA PRO A 19 2.80 13.15 -6.44
C PRO A 19 1.90 12.29 -7.32
N THR A 20 2.51 11.43 -8.11
CA THR A 20 1.83 10.48 -8.99
C THR A 20 1.74 9.10 -8.33
N TYR A 21 1.01 8.18 -8.97
CA TYR A 21 0.88 6.80 -8.48
C TYR A 21 2.23 6.12 -8.14
N PRO A 22 3.27 6.15 -8.99
CA PRO A 22 4.57 5.57 -8.64
C PRO A 22 5.23 6.20 -7.40
N SER A 23 5.04 7.52 -7.20
CA SER A 23 5.58 8.23 -6.04
C SER A 23 4.95 7.72 -4.74
N TYR A 24 3.63 7.51 -4.75
CA TYR A 24 2.92 6.90 -3.61
C TYR A 24 3.36 5.47 -3.34
N GLN A 25 3.47 4.65 -4.38
CA GLN A 25 3.91 3.25 -4.23
C GLN A 25 5.32 3.14 -3.66
N MET A 26 6.25 3.96 -4.13
CA MET A 26 7.61 4.00 -3.59
C MET A 26 7.62 4.49 -2.15
N GLY A 27 6.86 5.53 -1.83
CA GLY A 27 6.74 6.03 -0.45
C GLY A 27 6.16 4.97 0.49
N GLN A 28 5.16 4.23 0.08
CA GLN A 28 4.59 3.10 0.84
C GLN A 28 5.62 1.99 1.07
N ALA A 29 6.37 1.63 0.03
CA ALA A 29 7.40 0.60 0.14
C ALA A 29 8.50 1.00 1.14
N LEU A 30 8.98 2.25 1.07
CA LEU A 30 9.98 2.78 2.01
C LEU A 30 9.45 2.85 3.44
N LEU A 31 8.20 3.23 3.63
CA LEU A 31 7.56 3.25 4.95
C LEU A 31 7.48 1.85 5.55
N GLY A 32 7.03 0.87 4.77
CA GLY A 32 6.97 -0.54 5.19
C GLY A 32 8.34 -1.10 5.57
N LEU A 33 9.36 -0.83 4.73
CA LEU A 33 10.75 -1.23 5.01
C LEU A 33 11.29 -0.57 6.28
N LYS A 34 11.01 0.72 6.50
CA LYS A 34 11.42 1.41 7.72
C LYS A 34 10.82 0.75 8.96
N ILE A 35 9.53 0.48 8.95
CA ILE A 35 8.85 -0.16 10.08
C ILE A 35 9.40 -1.56 10.34
N ALA A 36 9.63 -2.35 9.28
CA ALA A 36 10.22 -3.67 9.39
C ALA A 36 11.63 -3.63 9.99
N TYR A 37 12.45 -2.69 9.53
CA TYR A 37 13.79 -2.46 10.05
C TYR A 37 13.76 -2.05 11.54
N ASP A 38 12.92 -1.10 11.91
CA ASP A 38 12.77 -0.64 13.30
C ASP A 38 12.34 -1.78 14.23
N ASN A 39 11.43 -2.65 13.76
CA ASN A 39 11.00 -3.84 14.51
C ASN A 39 12.15 -4.85 14.67
N ALA A 40 12.93 -5.07 13.63
CA ALA A 40 14.10 -5.94 13.70
C ALA A 40 15.17 -5.38 14.65
N VAL A 41 15.43 -4.07 14.64
CA VAL A 41 16.33 -3.41 15.61
C VAL A 41 15.86 -3.65 17.04
N LYS A 42 14.55 -3.48 17.31
CA LYS A 42 13.99 -3.74 18.64
C LYS A 42 14.16 -5.21 19.05
N ALA A 43 13.88 -6.14 18.14
CA ALA A 43 14.04 -7.58 18.40
C ALA A 43 15.50 -7.97 18.69
N ASN A 44 16.46 -7.29 18.08
CA ASN A 44 17.91 -7.50 18.25
C ASN A 44 18.52 -6.70 19.40
N GLY A 45 17.70 -6.22 20.35
CA GLY A 45 18.17 -5.46 21.52
C GLY A 45 18.88 -4.15 21.17
N GLY A 46 18.40 -3.46 20.11
CA GLY A 46 18.94 -2.18 19.65
C GLY A 46 20.10 -2.28 18.67
N LYS A 47 20.52 -3.50 18.28
CA LYS A 47 21.60 -3.70 17.32
C LYS A 47 21.09 -3.67 15.88
N LYS A 48 21.94 -3.24 14.96
CA LYS A 48 21.65 -3.24 13.53
C LYS A 48 21.29 -4.65 13.05
N PRO A 49 20.13 -4.86 12.42
CA PRO A 49 19.74 -6.15 11.87
C PRO A 49 20.50 -6.46 10.57
N SER A 50 20.58 -7.73 10.21
CA SER A 50 20.95 -8.15 8.87
C SER A 50 19.85 -7.80 7.86
N ALA A 51 20.12 -7.91 6.57
CA ALA A 51 19.11 -7.71 5.52
C ALA A 51 17.98 -8.75 5.61
N GLU A 52 18.32 -10.00 5.95
CA GLU A 52 17.38 -11.10 6.12
C GLU A 52 16.45 -10.88 7.31
N GLU A 53 17.00 -10.41 8.45
CA GLU A 53 16.21 -10.09 9.64
C GLU A 53 15.25 -8.92 9.36
N ALA A 54 15.72 -7.87 8.67
CA ALA A 54 14.86 -6.75 8.27
C ALA A 54 13.77 -7.20 7.28
N ALA A 55 14.10 -8.03 6.30
CA ALA A 55 13.14 -8.57 5.33
C ALA A 55 12.10 -9.48 5.99
N ALA A 56 12.51 -10.30 6.96
CA ALA A 56 11.59 -11.13 7.74
C ALA A 56 10.56 -10.30 8.51
N GLY A 57 10.92 -9.08 8.90
CA GLY A 57 10.02 -8.13 9.56
C GLY A 57 8.86 -7.64 8.69
N LEU A 58 8.91 -7.83 7.37
CA LEU A 58 7.78 -7.53 6.46
C LEU A 58 6.66 -8.56 6.54
N LYS A 59 6.98 -9.80 6.91
CA LYS A 59 6.01 -10.89 6.90
C LYS A 59 4.88 -10.66 7.88
N GLY A 60 3.64 -10.64 7.37
CA GLY A 60 2.44 -10.44 8.18
C GLY A 60 2.32 -9.04 8.81
N GLN A 61 3.14 -8.10 8.37
CA GLN A 61 3.07 -6.73 8.85
C GLN A 61 1.83 -6.02 8.27
N THR A 62 1.13 -5.29 9.13
CA THR A 62 0.06 -4.36 8.74
C THR A 62 0.48 -2.97 9.20
N PHE A 63 0.32 -1.97 8.34
CA PHE A 63 0.66 -0.59 8.70
C PHE A 63 -0.21 0.43 7.97
N GLU A 64 -0.44 1.57 8.63
CA GLU A 64 -1.09 2.72 8.01
C GLU A 64 -0.11 3.43 7.07
N SER A 65 -0.60 3.75 5.88
CA SER A 65 0.13 4.48 4.86
C SER A 65 -0.54 5.84 4.56
N PHE A 66 -0.27 6.42 3.41
CA PHE A 66 -0.74 7.78 3.06
C PHE A 66 -2.27 7.90 3.04
N SER A 67 -2.97 6.94 2.47
CA SER A 67 -4.42 6.98 2.33
C SER A 67 -5.11 5.63 2.57
N THR A 68 -4.36 4.61 2.92
CA THR A 68 -4.86 3.24 3.07
C THR A 68 -4.00 2.45 4.04
N THR A 69 -4.59 1.42 4.63
CA THR A 69 -3.87 0.38 5.36
C THR A 69 -3.22 -0.58 4.38
N VAL A 70 -2.00 -0.96 4.64
CA VAL A 70 -1.22 -1.94 3.85
C VAL A 70 -1.06 -3.22 4.64
N ASP A 71 -1.48 -4.34 4.07
CA ASP A 71 -1.27 -5.68 4.61
C ASP A 71 -0.20 -6.43 3.81
N MET A 72 0.86 -6.88 4.46
CA MET A 72 1.86 -7.76 3.87
C MET A 72 1.40 -9.22 3.98
N ALA A 73 0.43 -9.60 3.14
CA ALA A 73 -0.40 -10.79 3.33
C ALA A 73 -0.24 -11.86 2.25
N LEU A 74 0.21 -11.52 1.03
CA LEU A 74 0.38 -12.50 -0.06
C LEU A 74 1.80 -13.04 -0.13
N GLY A 75 1.95 -14.26 -0.65
CA GLY A 75 3.24 -14.91 -0.89
C GLY A 75 4.10 -15.04 0.37
N ASN A 76 3.49 -15.41 1.51
CA ASN A 76 4.15 -15.43 2.83
C ASN A 76 4.61 -14.05 3.34
N GLY A 77 3.92 -13.01 2.90
CA GLY A 77 4.13 -11.65 3.36
C GLY A 77 5.07 -10.76 2.53
N PRO A 78 5.67 -11.21 1.40
CA PRO A 78 6.48 -10.30 0.59
C PRO A 78 5.65 -9.41 -0.35
N GLN A 79 4.36 -9.71 -0.52
CA GLN A 79 3.48 -8.92 -1.37
C GLN A 79 2.43 -8.18 -0.54
N ALA A 80 2.36 -6.87 -0.74
CA ALA A 80 1.40 -6.00 -0.11
C ALA A 80 0.01 -6.12 -0.76
N VAL A 81 -1.02 -6.00 0.06
CA VAL A 81 -2.42 -5.89 -0.35
C VAL A 81 -3.01 -4.62 0.26
N THR A 82 -3.68 -3.83 -0.55
CA THR A 82 -4.38 -2.62 -0.13
C THR A 82 -5.78 -2.59 -0.71
N GLU A 83 -6.62 -1.66 -0.24
CA GLU A 83 -7.86 -1.36 -0.95
C GLU A 83 -7.56 -0.89 -2.38
N MET A 84 -8.48 -1.10 -3.28
CA MET A 84 -8.44 -0.60 -4.64
C MET A 84 -9.55 0.43 -4.85
N ALA A 85 -9.28 1.43 -5.68
CA ALA A 85 -10.27 2.43 -6.05
C ALA A 85 -10.28 2.62 -7.56
N TYR A 86 -11.49 2.78 -8.11
CA TYR A 86 -11.73 3.13 -9.49
C TYR A 86 -12.62 4.37 -9.54
N GLY A 87 -12.43 5.20 -10.55
CA GLY A 87 -13.26 6.37 -10.75
C GLY A 87 -13.10 6.92 -12.16
N VAL A 88 -13.82 7.98 -12.45
CA VAL A 88 -13.78 8.68 -13.72
C VAL A 88 -12.83 9.88 -13.61
N THR A 89 -11.90 10.00 -14.54
CA THR A 89 -11.02 11.16 -14.60
C THR A 89 -11.76 12.36 -15.16
N LYS A 90 -11.58 13.52 -14.53
CA LYS A 90 -12.18 14.79 -14.94
C LYS A 90 -11.16 15.90 -14.76
N TRP A 91 -11.10 16.81 -15.73
CA TRP A 91 -10.34 18.06 -15.59
C TRP A 91 -11.04 18.97 -14.58
N ASP A 92 -10.28 19.55 -13.67
CA ASP A 92 -10.74 20.53 -12.68
C ASP A 92 -10.05 21.86 -12.96
N ASP A 93 -10.83 22.83 -13.49
CA ASP A 93 -10.31 24.15 -13.84
C ASP A 93 -9.82 24.93 -12.61
N SER A 94 -10.40 24.70 -11.45
CA SER A 94 -10.04 25.40 -10.22
C SER A 94 -8.67 24.96 -9.67
N LEU A 95 -8.31 23.70 -9.91
CA LEU A 95 -7.03 23.11 -9.50
C LEU A 95 -5.98 23.16 -10.63
N GLY A 96 -6.42 23.30 -11.89
CA GLY A 96 -5.56 23.20 -13.05
C GLY A 96 -4.96 21.80 -13.25
N GLU A 97 -5.64 20.75 -12.77
CA GLU A 97 -5.17 19.37 -12.86
C GLU A 97 -6.34 18.39 -13.07
N VAL A 98 -5.99 17.14 -13.43
CA VAL A 98 -6.96 16.06 -13.55
C VAL A 98 -7.28 15.51 -12.16
N THR A 99 -8.56 15.45 -11.84
CA THR A 99 -9.10 14.81 -10.63
C THR A 99 -9.80 13.50 -10.95
N VAL A 100 -10.16 12.75 -9.92
CA VAL A 100 -10.95 11.52 -10.04
C VAL A 100 -12.28 11.73 -9.31
N ILE A 101 -13.37 11.54 -10.03
CA ILE A 101 -14.75 11.62 -9.51
C ILE A 101 -15.42 10.24 -9.56
N ASP A 102 -16.60 10.12 -8.95
CA ASP A 102 -17.40 8.87 -8.92
C ASP A 102 -16.58 7.66 -8.44
N VAL A 103 -15.84 7.87 -7.35
CA VAL A 103 -14.89 6.89 -6.84
C VAL A 103 -15.62 5.72 -6.17
N ALA A 104 -15.48 4.53 -6.75
CA ALA A 104 -15.83 3.26 -6.12
C ALA A 104 -14.59 2.65 -5.43
N ARG A 105 -14.73 2.23 -4.17
CA ARG A 105 -13.66 1.62 -3.37
C ARG A 105 -13.95 0.15 -3.12
N TYR A 106 -12.93 -0.67 -3.23
CA TYR A 106 -12.98 -2.10 -3.00
C TYR A 106 -11.98 -2.46 -1.89
N PRO A 107 -12.44 -3.05 -0.78
CA PRO A 107 -11.55 -3.43 0.31
C PRO A 107 -10.51 -4.47 -0.14
N ALA A 108 -9.40 -4.55 0.55
CA ALA A 108 -8.30 -5.48 0.25
C ALA A 108 -8.76 -6.94 0.15
N GLY A 109 -9.73 -7.33 0.97
CA GLY A 109 -10.32 -8.68 0.95
C GLY A 109 -11.11 -9.03 -0.32
N CYS A 110 -11.49 -8.03 -1.12
CA CYS A 110 -12.17 -8.24 -2.41
C CYS A 110 -11.19 -8.70 -3.50
N ALA A 111 -9.94 -8.26 -3.44
CA ALA A 111 -8.91 -8.54 -4.43
C ALA A 111 -7.86 -9.57 -3.96
N LYS A 112 -8.03 -10.11 -2.76
CA LYS A 112 -7.09 -11.03 -2.12
C LYS A 112 -7.62 -12.46 -2.19
N PRO A 113 -6.91 -13.42 -2.83
CA PRO A 113 -7.28 -14.82 -2.76
C PRO A 113 -7.18 -15.35 -1.33
N PRO A 114 -7.94 -16.39 -0.98
CA PRO A 114 -7.77 -17.11 0.28
C PRO A 114 -6.34 -17.63 0.44
N GLU A 115 -5.92 -17.85 1.70
CA GLU A 115 -4.61 -18.38 1.99
C GLU A 115 -4.38 -19.74 1.32
N GLY A 116 -3.20 -19.92 0.70
CA GLY A 116 -2.83 -21.13 0.00
C GLY A 116 -3.42 -21.28 -1.40
N VAL A 117 -4.30 -20.40 -1.83
CA VAL A 117 -4.89 -20.42 -3.18
C VAL A 117 -4.09 -19.52 -4.12
N LYS A 118 -3.70 -20.04 -5.28
CA LYS A 118 -3.04 -19.24 -6.31
C LYS A 118 -4.04 -18.27 -6.94
N SER A 119 -3.62 -17.03 -7.15
CA SER A 119 -4.48 -15.97 -7.71
C SER A 119 -5.10 -16.37 -9.05
N VAL A 120 -4.34 -17.03 -9.92
CA VAL A 120 -4.80 -17.50 -11.24
C VAL A 120 -5.96 -18.50 -11.12
N ASP A 121 -5.83 -19.48 -10.20
CA ASP A 121 -6.85 -20.50 -9.99
C ASP A 121 -8.09 -19.90 -9.32
N TRP A 122 -7.89 -18.96 -8.41
CA TRP A 122 -8.97 -18.24 -7.74
C TRP A 122 -9.79 -17.41 -8.71
N ILE A 123 -9.15 -16.65 -9.59
CA ILE A 123 -9.82 -15.85 -10.63
C ILE A 123 -10.58 -16.77 -11.60
N ALA A 124 -9.96 -17.84 -12.08
CA ALA A 124 -10.60 -18.81 -12.96
C ALA A 124 -11.80 -19.51 -12.31
N GLY A 125 -11.77 -19.71 -10.99
CA GLY A 125 -12.86 -20.25 -10.17
C GLY A 125 -13.95 -19.24 -9.80
N GLY A 126 -13.93 -18.01 -10.35
CA GLY A 126 -14.94 -16.98 -10.08
C GLY A 126 -14.76 -16.28 -8.74
N MET A 127 -13.54 -16.21 -8.23
CA MET A 127 -13.15 -15.47 -7.01
C MET A 127 -13.98 -15.84 -5.76
N GLN A 128 -14.26 -17.13 -5.58
CA GLN A 128 -15.04 -17.64 -4.45
C GLN A 128 -14.43 -17.23 -3.12
N GLY A 129 -15.26 -16.73 -2.19
CA GLY A 129 -14.84 -16.27 -0.87
C GLY A 129 -14.25 -14.86 -0.85
N ALA A 130 -14.34 -14.09 -1.94
CA ALA A 130 -14.02 -12.68 -1.96
C ALA A 130 -14.84 -11.90 -0.91
N LYS A 131 -14.18 -11.03 -0.13
CA LYS A 131 -14.81 -10.19 0.90
C LYS A 131 -14.91 -8.76 0.38
N CYS A 132 -15.95 -8.50 -0.41
CA CYS A 132 -16.18 -7.20 -1.05
C CYS A 132 -17.14 -6.27 -0.28
N ASN A 133 -17.70 -6.72 0.85
CA ASN A 133 -18.63 -5.97 1.71
C ASN A 133 -17.96 -5.64 3.05
#